data_1943b2e3aa3663a0dd1dbc6c0c5ea67e
#
_entry.id   1943b2e3aa3663a0dd1dbc6c0c5ea67e
#
_cell.length_a   1.000
_cell.length_b   1.000
_cell.length_c   1.000
_cell.angle_alpha   90.00
_cell.angle_beta   90.00
_cell.angle_gamma   90.00
#
_symmetry.space_group_name_H-M   'P 1'
#
loop_
_entity.id
_entity.type
_entity.pdbx_description
1 polymer ?
#
loop_
_entity_poly.entity_id
_entity_poly.type
_entity_poly.pdbx_seq_one_letter_code
_entity_poly.pdbx_strand_id
1 'polypeptide(L)'
;MKIFICGQKSFGKAVLKRLYEEGHEITGIAPPPQNIKKDKMVGYAELKGIKVVSDCDNLISDYIPEGTELIVSAHSHWMISQKCIDKCKYGGIGFHPSLLPRHRGQDAVRWTIKMRDFVSGGTIYKLGEKCDGGDILLQRMVFIDPYGWDCHELWRMLFPIGVDMVSEAVKVIQNGACVWEKQDERFATFEPSFVRPRLKRNELLMLGGDVEDEAEMYENCKKCKMDCMFCDKYK
;
A
#
# COMPACT_ATOMS: atom_id res chain seq x y z
N MET A 1 -10.06 -8.19 -17.70
CA MET A 1 -8.62 -7.87 -17.58
C MET A 1 -7.95 -8.98 -16.79
N LYS A 2 -6.70 -9.33 -17.12
CA LYS A 2 -5.88 -10.32 -16.42
C LYS A 2 -5.02 -9.64 -15.35
N ILE A 3 -5.28 -9.94 -14.08
CA ILE A 3 -4.73 -9.20 -12.93
C ILE A 3 -3.92 -10.11 -12.02
N PHE A 4 -2.71 -9.69 -11.64
CA PHE A 4 -1.93 -10.30 -10.58
C PHE A 4 -1.98 -9.42 -9.32
N ILE A 5 -2.25 -10.02 -8.14
CA ILE A 5 -2.48 -9.23 -6.91
C ILE A 5 -1.38 -9.52 -5.89
N CYS A 6 -0.61 -8.50 -5.53
CA CYS A 6 0.31 -8.52 -4.39
C CYS A 6 -0.43 -7.94 -3.18
N GLY A 7 -0.67 -8.75 -2.14
CA GLY A 7 -1.47 -8.26 -1.02
C GLY A 7 -1.49 -9.17 0.19
N GLN A 8 -2.16 -8.71 1.25
CA GLN A 8 -2.26 -9.46 2.50
C GLN A 8 -3.48 -9.09 3.33
N LYS A 9 -3.73 -9.93 4.32
CA LYS A 9 -4.74 -9.72 5.37
C LYS A 9 -6.15 -9.53 4.81
N SER A 10 -6.96 -8.79 5.55
CA SER A 10 -8.37 -8.56 5.17
C SER A 10 -8.53 -7.66 3.96
N PHE A 11 -7.62 -6.65 3.80
CA PHE A 11 -7.68 -5.72 2.68
C PHE A 11 -7.34 -6.43 1.36
N GLY A 12 -6.21 -7.15 1.30
CA GLY A 12 -5.86 -7.94 0.12
C GLY A 12 -6.95 -8.94 -0.26
N LYS A 13 -7.54 -9.63 0.75
CA LYS A 13 -8.69 -10.51 0.51
C LYS A 13 -9.90 -9.76 -0.08
N ALA A 14 -10.23 -8.58 0.44
CA ALA A 14 -11.41 -7.81 -0.02
C ALA A 14 -11.23 -7.31 -1.46
N VAL A 15 -10.03 -6.82 -1.80
CA VAL A 15 -9.67 -6.43 -3.17
C VAL A 15 -9.72 -7.63 -4.11
N LEU A 16 -9.10 -8.74 -3.74
CA LEU A 16 -9.13 -9.98 -4.52
C LEU A 16 -10.56 -10.43 -4.78
N LYS A 17 -11.40 -10.48 -3.72
CA LYS A 17 -12.81 -10.87 -3.83
C LYS A 17 -13.57 -9.94 -4.78
N ARG A 18 -13.43 -8.63 -4.63
CA ARG A 18 -14.10 -7.62 -5.45
C ARG A 18 -13.76 -7.79 -6.93
N LEU A 19 -12.48 -7.84 -7.27
CA LEU A 19 -12.04 -7.94 -8.65
C LEU A 19 -12.44 -9.28 -9.29
N TYR A 20 -12.39 -10.38 -8.52
CA TYR A 20 -12.87 -11.68 -8.98
C TYR A 20 -14.38 -11.68 -9.27
N GLU A 21 -15.19 -11.11 -8.37
CA GLU A 21 -16.65 -11.02 -8.52
C GLU A 21 -17.08 -10.05 -9.64
N GLU A 22 -16.25 -9.09 -9.99
CA GLU A 22 -16.43 -8.21 -11.16
C GLU A 22 -16.04 -8.88 -12.49
N GLY A 23 -15.64 -10.15 -12.47
CA GLY A 23 -15.35 -10.94 -13.68
C GLY A 23 -13.94 -10.74 -14.24
N HIS A 24 -13.00 -10.17 -13.45
CA HIS A 24 -11.61 -10.14 -13.87
C HIS A 24 -10.95 -11.51 -13.68
N GLU A 25 -10.05 -11.88 -14.61
CA GLU A 25 -9.22 -13.07 -14.49
C GLU A 25 -8.07 -12.78 -13.54
N ILE A 26 -8.05 -13.45 -12.39
CA ILE A 26 -6.95 -13.33 -11.45
C ILE A 26 -5.89 -14.37 -11.80
N THR A 27 -4.77 -13.92 -12.37
CA THR A 27 -3.69 -14.80 -12.84
C THR A 27 -2.88 -15.40 -11.69
N GLY A 28 -2.94 -14.78 -10.52
CA GLY A 28 -2.33 -15.27 -9.29
C GLY A 28 -2.26 -14.21 -8.20
N ILE A 29 -1.81 -14.64 -7.04
CA ILE A 29 -1.56 -13.76 -5.89
C ILE A 29 -0.18 -13.96 -5.32
N ALA A 30 0.42 -12.88 -4.76
CA ALA A 30 1.64 -12.92 -3.95
C ALA A 30 1.33 -12.43 -2.52
N PRO A 31 1.04 -13.36 -1.59
CA PRO A 31 0.86 -13.04 -0.18
C PRO A 31 2.22 -12.94 0.55
N PRO A 32 2.26 -12.49 1.83
CA PRO A 32 3.46 -12.62 2.66
C PRO A 32 3.85 -14.10 2.87
N PRO A 33 5.06 -14.39 3.39
CA PRO A 33 5.45 -15.74 3.76
C PRO A 33 4.46 -16.38 4.75
N GLN A 34 4.12 -17.66 4.55
CA GLN A 34 3.08 -18.36 5.31
C GLN A 34 3.66 -19.15 6.49
N ASN A 35 4.64 -18.58 7.24
CA ASN A 35 5.43 -19.32 8.23
C ASN A 35 4.69 -19.65 9.53
N ILE A 36 3.67 -18.88 9.90
CA ILE A 36 3.03 -19.00 11.23
C ILE A 36 1.51 -19.18 11.11
N LYS A 37 0.86 -18.40 10.28
CA LYS A 37 -0.59 -18.43 10.08
C LYS A 37 -0.93 -18.15 8.63
N LYS A 38 -1.81 -18.97 8.08
CA LYS A 38 -2.31 -18.77 6.72
C LYS A 38 -3.00 -17.42 6.57
N ASP A 39 -2.56 -16.61 5.60
CA ASP A 39 -3.16 -15.32 5.32
C ASP A 39 -4.60 -15.44 4.82
N LYS A 40 -5.45 -14.50 5.18
CA LYS A 40 -6.87 -14.50 4.79
C LYS A 40 -7.08 -14.46 3.27
N MET A 41 -6.16 -13.81 2.55
CA MET A 41 -6.18 -13.72 1.09
C MET A 41 -5.89 -15.09 0.46
N VAL A 42 -4.92 -15.85 1.01
CA VAL A 42 -4.58 -17.21 0.57
C VAL A 42 -5.78 -18.14 0.69
N GLY A 43 -6.46 -18.12 1.84
CA GLY A 43 -7.63 -18.99 2.04
C GLY A 43 -8.75 -18.75 1.02
N TYR A 44 -8.94 -17.48 0.59
CA TYR A 44 -9.91 -17.18 -0.47
C TYR A 44 -9.41 -17.61 -1.86
N ALA A 45 -8.13 -17.40 -2.16
CA ALA A 45 -7.53 -17.78 -3.44
C ALA A 45 -7.62 -19.30 -3.67
N GLU A 46 -7.28 -20.09 -2.68
CA GLU A 46 -7.39 -21.56 -2.76
C GLU A 46 -8.83 -22.04 -2.98
N LEU A 47 -9.79 -21.43 -2.27
CA LEU A 47 -11.21 -21.75 -2.47
C LEU A 47 -11.67 -21.49 -3.90
N LYS A 48 -11.02 -20.57 -4.60
CA LYS A 48 -11.33 -20.18 -5.99
C LYS A 48 -10.39 -20.81 -7.03
N GLY A 49 -9.44 -21.64 -6.60
CA GLY A 49 -8.46 -22.27 -7.50
C GLY A 49 -7.47 -21.27 -8.11
N ILE A 50 -7.25 -20.11 -7.45
CA ILE A 50 -6.33 -19.07 -7.91
C ILE A 50 -4.90 -19.43 -7.48
N LYS A 51 -3.94 -19.29 -8.40
CA LYS A 51 -2.52 -19.57 -8.16
C LYS A 51 -1.97 -18.71 -7.01
N VAL A 52 -1.31 -19.34 -6.04
CA VAL A 52 -0.62 -18.68 -4.94
C VAL A 52 0.88 -18.79 -5.16
N VAL A 53 1.57 -17.65 -5.15
CA VAL A 53 3.04 -17.58 -5.20
C VAL A 53 3.53 -17.34 -3.78
N SER A 54 4.11 -18.39 -3.14
CA SER A 54 4.37 -18.39 -1.70
C SER A 54 5.83 -18.12 -1.31
N ASP A 55 6.79 -18.41 -2.18
CA ASP A 55 8.21 -18.48 -1.81
C ASP A 55 9.07 -17.47 -2.59
N CYS A 56 8.60 -16.23 -2.69
CA CYS A 56 9.39 -15.16 -3.27
C CYS A 56 10.10 -14.36 -2.16
N ASP A 57 11.41 -14.42 -2.09
CA ASP A 57 12.23 -13.53 -1.23
C ASP A 57 12.17 -12.10 -1.74
N ASN A 58 12.12 -11.94 -3.05
CA ASN A 58 11.83 -10.69 -3.76
C ASN A 58 10.93 -11.05 -4.93
N LEU A 59 9.87 -10.30 -5.16
CA LEU A 59 9.02 -10.53 -6.31
C LEU A 59 9.76 -10.18 -7.60
N ILE A 60 10.12 -11.20 -8.36
CA ILE A 60 10.80 -11.09 -9.66
C ILE A 60 9.85 -11.42 -10.81
N SER A 61 10.20 -11.00 -12.02
CA SER A 61 9.36 -11.14 -13.20
C SER A 61 8.90 -12.56 -13.50
N ASP A 62 9.69 -13.58 -13.08
CA ASP A 62 9.39 -14.99 -13.33
C ASP A 62 8.20 -15.51 -12.53
N TYR A 63 7.85 -14.83 -11.43
CA TYR A 63 6.65 -15.17 -10.64
C TYR A 63 5.35 -14.61 -11.25
N ILE A 64 5.45 -13.58 -12.09
CA ILE A 64 4.29 -13.01 -12.76
C ILE A 64 3.90 -13.93 -13.93
N PRO A 65 2.69 -14.52 -13.91
CA PRO A 65 2.24 -15.39 -15.00
C PRO A 65 2.21 -14.64 -16.32
N GLU A 66 2.54 -15.37 -17.39
CA GLU A 66 2.48 -14.82 -18.74
C GLU A 66 1.07 -14.36 -19.10
N GLY A 67 0.98 -13.25 -19.81
CA GLY A 67 -0.29 -12.64 -20.20
C GLY A 67 -0.96 -11.82 -19.09
N THR A 68 -0.33 -11.67 -17.91
CA THR A 68 -0.81 -10.70 -16.90
C THR A 68 -0.77 -9.29 -17.50
N GLU A 69 -1.87 -8.55 -17.37
CA GLU A 69 -2.01 -7.21 -17.95
C GLU A 69 -1.75 -6.10 -16.92
N LEU A 70 -2.07 -6.35 -15.64
CA LEU A 70 -1.94 -5.35 -14.57
C LEU A 70 -1.52 -6.02 -13.26
N ILE A 71 -0.62 -5.37 -12.51
CA ILE A 71 -0.32 -5.70 -11.12
C ILE A 71 -1.10 -4.77 -10.20
N VAL A 72 -1.75 -5.34 -9.18
CA VAL A 72 -2.43 -4.56 -8.12
C VAL A 72 -1.73 -4.81 -6.79
N SER A 73 -1.19 -3.75 -6.18
CA SER A 73 -0.66 -3.77 -4.82
C SER A 73 -1.76 -3.40 -3.83
N ALA A 74 -2.27 -4.42 -3.13
CA ALA A 74 -3.32 -4.30 -2.11
C ALA A 74 -2.74 -4.57 -0.72
N HIS A 75 -1.99 -3.62 -0.17
CA HIS A 75 -1.25 -3.79 1.09
C HIS A 75 -0.17 -4.86 0.94
N SER A 76 0.66 -4.75 -0.11
CA SER A 76 1.71 -5.72 -0.40
C SER A 76 2.73 -5.81 0.75
N HIS A 77 3.17 -7.04 1.04
CA HIS A 77 4.34 -7.29 1.89
C HIS A 77 5.65 -7.11 1.11
N TRP A 78 5.61 -7.38 -0.20
CA TRP A 78 6.77 -7.40 -1.08
C TRP A 78 6.97 -6.07 -1.78
N MET A 79 8.23 -5.71 -1.99
CA MET A 79 8.60 -4.70 -2.98
C MET A 79 8.40 -5.29 -4.38
N ILE A 80 7.68 -4.58 -5.22
CA ILE A 80 7.40 -4.99 -6.59
C ILE A 80 8.45 -4.34 -7.50
N SER A 81 9.34 -5.15 -8.06
CA SER A 81 10.44 -4.64 -8.88
C SER A 81 9.95 -4.06 -10.20
N GLN A 82 10.73 -3.14 -10.77
CA GLN A 82 10.44 -2.57 -12.09
C GLN A 82 10.31 -3.66 -13.17
N LYS A 83 11.13 -4.71 -13.11
CA LYS A 83 11.04 -5.86 -14.03
C LYS A 83 9.67 -6.55 -13.99
N CYS A 84 9.04 -6.64 -12.80
CA CYS A 84 7.68 -7.17 -12.69
C CYS A 84 6.67 -6.25 -13.36
N ILE A 85 6.81 -4.95 -13.12
CA ILE A 85 5.91 -3.92 -13.63
C ILE A 85 5.98 -3.86 -15.16
N ASP A 86 7.18 -3.87 -15.72
CA ASP A 86 7.43 -3.79 -17.17
C ASP A 86 6.92 -5.01 -17.94
N LYS A 87 6.73 -6.15 -17.25
CA LYS A 87 6.15 -7.36 -17.87
C LYS A 87 4.67 -7.20 -18.19
N CYS A 88 3.98 -6.25 -17.55
CA CYS A 88 2.55 -6.08 -17.66
C CYS A 88 2.19 -4.91 -18.58
N LYS A 89 1.23 -5.13 -19.47
CA LYS A 89 0.77 -4.13 -20.47
C LYS A 89 0.41 -2.78 -19.85
N TYR A 90 -0.23 -2.79 -18.69
CA TYR A 90 -0.67 -1.59 -17.97
C TYR A 90 0.20 -1.30 -16.74
N GLY A 91 1.32 -2.03 -16.58
CA GLY A 91 2.21 -1.87 -15.43
C GLY A 91 1.57 -2.31 -14.13
N GLY A 92 1.61 -1.44 -13.14
CA GLY A 92 1.05 -1.74 -11.82
C GLY A 92 0.49 -0.51 -11.13
N ILE A 93 -0.50 -0.73 -10.25
CA ILE A 93 -1.08 0.28 -9.36
C ILE A 93 -1.04 -0.18 -7.92
N GLY A 94 -0.97 0.78 -6.99
CA GLY A 94 -1.06 0.56 -5.57
C GLY A 94 -2.14 1.40 -4.91
N PHE A 95 -2.73 0.89 -3.83
CA PHE A 95 -3.52 1.68 -2.91
C PHE A 95 -2.65 2.09 -1.72
N HIS A 96 -2.59 3.39 -1.45
CA HIS A 96 -1.93 3.94 -0.27
C HIS A 96 -2.95 4.67 0.62
N PRO A 97 -2.98 4.40 1.95
CA PRO A 97 -3.98 4.95 2.85
C PRO A 97 -3.59 6.35 3.37
N SER A 98 -3.24 7.25 2.46
CA SER A 98 -3.05 8.68 2.70
C SER A 98 -3.38 9.48 1.44
N LEU A 99 -3.39 10.81 1.57
CA LEU A 99 -3.40 11.72 0.43
C LEU A 99 -1.94 11.98 -0.01
N LEU A 100 -1.42 11.14 -0.91
CA LEU A 100 -0.08 11.32 -1.46
C LEU A 100 0.05 12.72 -2.08
N PRO A 101 1.21 13.39 -1.92
CA PRO A 101 2.50 12.87 -1.48
C PRO A 101 2.74 12.84 0.04
N ARG A 102 1.75 13.14 0.88
CA ARG A 102 1.90 13.03 2.34
C ARG A 102 1.88 11.58 2.80
N HIS A 103 2.70 11.29 3.82
CA HIS A 103 2.79 9.98 4.49
C HIS A 103 3.12 8.83 3.54
N ARG A 104 4.10 9.01 2.65
CA ARG A 104 4.67 7.90 1.88
C ARG A 104 5.28 6.88 2.83
N GLY A 105 5.35 5.62 2.42
CA GLY A 105 5.96 4.53 3.17
C GLY A 105 4.99 3.81 4.10
N GLN A 106 5.54 3.16 5.10
CA GLN A 106 4.78 2.32 6.01
C GLN A 106 4.04 3.14 7.08
N ASP A 107 2.97 2.54 7.62
CA ASP A 107 2.24 3.08 8.79
C ASP A 107 1.57 4.46 8.57
N ALA A 108 1.24 4.84 7.32
CA ALA A 108 0.61 6.12 7.00
C ALA A 108 -0.61 6.45 7.88
N VAL A 109 -1.49 5.47 8.15
CA VAL A 109 -2.66 5.65 9.04
C VAL A 109 -2.25 6.04 10.45
N ARG A 110 -1.16 5.44 10.96
CA ARG A 110 -0.63 5.76 12.31
C ARG A 110 -0.04 7.16 12.35
N TRP A 111 0.69 7.54 11.30
CA TRP A 111 1.29 8.87 11.22
C TRP A 111 0.24 9.95 11.08
N THR A 112 -0.82 9.73 10.30
CA THR A 112 -1.96 10.62 10.22
C THR A 112 -2.55 10.92 11.61
N ILE A 113 -2.82 9.89 12.41
CA ILE A 113 -3.35 10.06 13.78
C ILE A 113 -2.31 10.70 14.70
N LYS A 114 -1.05 10.26 14.63
CA LYS A 114 0.03 10.82 15.47
C LYS A 114 0.27 12.30 15.22
N MET A 115 0.23 12.73 13.98
CA MET A 115 0.41 14.14 13.59
C MET A 115 -0.86 14.97 13.79
N ARG A 116 -1.96 14.33 14.19
CA ARG A 116 -3.27 14.99 14.38
C ARG A 116 -3.73 15.72 13.14
N ASP A 117 -3.59 15.08 12.00
CA ASP A 117 -4.10 15.62 10.75
C ASP A 117 -5.63 15.68 10.78
N PHE A 118 -6.21 16.77 10.31
CA PHE A 118 -7.66 16.93 10.18
C PHE A 118 -8.25 16.28 8.93
N VAL A 119 -7.35 15.89 8.01
CA VAL A 119 -7.70 15.32 6.72
C VAL A 119 -6.79 14.16 6.39
N SER A 120 -7.38 13.07 5.91
CA SER A 120 -6.67 11.95 5.31
C SER A 120 -7.41 11.46 4.08
N GLY A 121 -7.05 10.29 3.60
CA GLY A 121 -7.74 9.70 2.44
C GLY A 121 -7.05 8.46 1.93
N GLY A 122 -7.40 8.10 0.71
CA GLY A 122 -6.76 7.05 -0.05
C GLY A 122 -6.27 7.57 -1.38
N THR A 123 -5.18 7.01 -1.86
CA THR A 123 -4.60 7.31 -3.17
C THR A 123 -4.38 6.01 -3.96
N ILE A 124 -4.84 5.99 -5.21
CA ILE A 124 -4.38 5.01 -6.21
C ILE A 124 -3.28 5.68 -7.01
N TYR A 125 -2.12 5.03 -7.03
CA TYR A 125 -0.93 5.54 -7.68
C TYR A 125 -0.25 4.47 -8.55
N LYS A 126 0.55 4.90 -9.50
CA LYS A 126 1.35 4.04 -10.38
C LYS A 126 2.53 3.46 -9.61
N LEU A 127 2.71 2.15 -9.65
CA LEU A 127 3.89 1.50 -9.09
C LEU A 127 5.14 1.87 -9.90
N GLY A 128 6.27 2.00 -9.22
CA GLY A 128 7.55 2.34 -9.82
C GLY A 128 8.70 2.18 -8.84
N GLU A 129 9.87 2.69 -9.20
CA GLU A 129 11.09 2.57 -8.40
C GLU A 129 11.03 3.32 -7.06
N LYS A 130 10.34 4.48 -7.04
CA LYS A 130 10.19 5.27 -5.82
C LYS A 130 9.05 4.70 -4.97
N CYS A 131 9.33 4.46 -3.70
CA CYS A 131 8.31 4.04 -2.74
C CYS A 131 7.19 5.09 -2.68
N ASP A 132 5.96 4.69 -3.01
CA ASP A 132 4.74 5.50 -3.04
C ASP A 132 4.87 6.84 -3.81
N GLY A 133 5.88 6.95 -4.69
CA GLY A 133 6.21 8.18 -5.41
C GLY A 133 5.75 8.24 -6.86
N GLY A 134 4.97 7.26 -7.32
CA GLY A 134 4.43 7.23 -8.68
C GLY A 134 3.27 8.20 -8.90
N ASP A 135 2.94 8.45 -10.18
CA ASP A 135 1.86 9.34 -10.56
C ASP A 135 0.51 8.89 -9.97
N ILE A 136 -0.31 9.84 -9.57
CA ILE A 136 -1.63 9.63 -8.97
C ILE A 136 -2.67 9.40 -10.06
N LEU A 137 -3.52 8.37 -9.89
CA LEU A 137 -4.68 8.14 -10.74
C LEU A 137 -5.97 8.63 -10.07
N LEU A 138 -6.16 8.31 -8.79
CA LEU A 138 -7.36 8.64 -8.03
C LEU A 138 -6.98 9.02 -6.61
N GLN A 139 -7.69 10.01 -6.06
CA GLN A 139 -7.66 10.33 -4.63
C GLN A 139 -9.07 10.50 -4.09
N ARG A 140 -9.28 10.03 -2.85
CA ARG A 140 -10.51 10.31 -2.10
C ARG A 140 -10.15 10.81 -0.71
N MET A 141 -10.66 11.97 -0.36
CA MET A 141 -10.42 12.64 0.91
C MET A 141 -11.48 12.26 1.95
N VAL A 142 -11.05 12.16 3.20
CA VAL A 142 -11.91 12.02 4.37
C VAL A 142 -11.50 13.03 5.43
N PHE A 143 -12.49 13.64 6.12
CA PHE A 143 -12.23 14.43 7.31
C PHE A 143 -12.09 13.50 8.51
N ILE A 144 -11.20 13.87 9.44
CA ILE A 144 -10.88 13.10 10.64
C ILE A 144 -11.14 13.96 11.86
N ASP A 145 -11.60 13.33 12.93
CA ASP A 145 -11.47 13.89 14.27
C ASP A 145 -10.10 13.53 14.84
N PRO A 146 -9.11 14.45 14.84
CA PRO A 146 -7.73 14.14 15.23
C PRO A 146 -7.56 13.92 16.74
N TYR A 147 -8.61 14.13 17.54
CA TYR A 147 -8.61 13.98 18.98
C TYR A 147 -9.49 12.83 19.46
N GLY A 148 -10.49 12.45 18.68
CA GLY A 148 -11.44 11.39 19.01
C GLY A 148 -11.20 10.07 18.27
N TRP A 149 -10.47 10.09 17.13
CA TRP A 149 -10.22 8.89 16.35
C TRP A 149 -8.88 8.26 16.66
N ASP A 150 -8.88 6.93 16.68
CA ASP A 150 -7.69 6.11 16.66
C ASP A 150 -7.39 5.56 15.24
N CYS A 151 -6.33 4.76 15.15
CA CYS A 151 -5.93 4.14 13.88
C CYS A 151 -6.97 3.14 13.34
N HIS A 152 -7.78 2.53 14.23
CA HIS A 152 -8.81 1.58 13.81
C HIS A 152 -9.98 2.28 13.18
N GLU A 153 -10.40 3.42 13.76
CA GLU A 153 -11.50 4.22 13.25
C GLU A 153 -11.15 4.78 11.87
N LEU A 154 -9.96 5.37 11.74
CA LEU A 154 -9.49 5.83 10.45
C LEU A 154 -9.39 4.68 9.43
N TRP A 155 -8.79 3.54 9.82
CA TRP A 155 -8.69 2.40 8.91
C TRP A 155 -10.06 1.82 8.55
N ARG A 156 -11.01 1.79 9.47
CA ARG A 156 -12.38 1.35 9.21
C ARG A 156 -13.08 2.20 8.15
N MET A 157 -12.80 3.52 8.14
CA MET A 157 -13.28 4.42 7.09
C MET A 157 -12.57 4.20 5.76
N LEU A 158 -11.23 4.10 5.78
CA LEU A 158 -10.43 3.98 4.57
C LEU A 158 -10.53 2.61 3.88
N PHE A 159 -10.84 1.56 4.65
CA PHE A 159 -10.89 0.19 4.13
C PHE A 159 -11.88 0.01 2.96
N PRO A 160 -13.18 0.31 3.11
CA PRO A 160 -14.14 0.20 2.02
C PRO A 160 -13.83 1.17 0.89
N ILE A 161 -13.43 2.39 1.20
CA ILE A 161 -13.02 3.40 0.21
C ILE A 161 -11.87 2.86 -0.65
N GLY A 162 -10.85 2.26 -0.05
CA GLY A 162 -9.72 1.71 -0.77
C GLY A 162 -10.09 0.55 -1.69
N VAL A 163 -10.98 -0.34 -1.25
CA VAL A 163 -11.48 -1.45 -2.09
C VAL A 163 -12.24 -0.91 -3.30
N ASP A 164 -13.11 0.09 -3.10
CA ASP A 164 -13.86 0.71 -4.18
C ASP A 164 -12.95 1.48 -5.15
N MET A 165 -11.96 2.20 -4.63
CA MET A 165 -10.99 2.93 -5.45
C MET A 165 -10.15 2.00 -6.33
N VAL A 166 -9.72 0.84 -5.81
CA VAL A 166 -8.99 -0.16 -6.61
C VAL A 166 -9.87 -0.67 -7.75
N SER A 167 -11.12 -1.02 -7.46
CA SER A 167 -12.09 -1.46 -8.48
C SER A 167 -12.32 -0.40 -9.56
N GLU A 168 -12.53 0.85 -9.14
CA GLU A 168 -12.69 1.99 -10.06
C GLU A 168 -11.45 2.21 -10.92
N ALA A 169 -10.26 2.18 -10.33
CA ALA A 169 -9.00 2.34 -11.05
C ALA A 169 -8.80 1.27 -12.12
N VAL A 170 -9.11 0.02 -11.81
CA VAL A 170 -9.05 -1.08 -12.79
C VAL A 170 -9.99 -0.82 -13.98
N LYS A 171 -11.20 -0.30 -13.74
CA LYS A 171 -12.16 0.05 -14.80
C LYS A 171 -11.66 1.24 -15.64
N VAL A 172 -11.11 2.27 -15.01
CA VAL A 172 -10.52 3.44 -15.69
C VAL A 172 -9.37 3.01 -16.59
N ILE A 173 -8.48 2.14 -16.09
CA ILE A 173 -7.34 1.62 -16.87
C ILE A 173 -7.85 0.76 -18.05
N GLN A 174 -8.80 -0.11 -17.80
CA GLN A 174 -9.36 -0.99 -18.84
C GLN A 174 -10.00 -0.19 -19.98
N ASN A 175 -10.64 0.92 -19.66
CA ASN A 175 -11.31 1.79 -20.63
C ASN A 175 -10.35 2.79 -21.30
N GLY A 176 -9.06 2.80 -20.94
CA GLY A 176 -8.08 3.73 -21.49
C GLY A 176 -8.30 5.19 -21.09
N ALA A 177 -9.06 5.44 -20.02
CA ALA A 177 -9.46 6.79 -19.57
C ALA A 177 -8.53 7.33 -18.46
N CYS A 178 -7.28 6.86 -18.38
CA CYS A 178 -6.33 7.27 -17.34
C CYS A 178 -5.84 8.70 -17.55
N VAL A 179 -6.02 9.53 -16.52
CA VAL A 179 -5.34 10.82 -16.39
C VAL A 179 -4.43 10.72 -15.17
N TRP A 180 -3.12 10.72 -15.41
CA TRP A 180 -2.11 10.57 -14.39
C TRP A 180 -1.59 11.94 -13.97
N GLU A 181 -1.59 12.22 -12.67
CA GLU A 181 -1.09 13.46 -12.09
C GLU A 181 0.22 13.19 -11.34
N LYS A 182 1.26 13.98 -11.65
CA LYS A 182 2.54 13.88 -10.93
C LYS A 182 2.38 14.37 -9.50
N GLN A 183 2.99 13.64 -8.57
CA GLN A 183 3.06 14.11 -7.19
C GLN A 183 3.94 15.37 -7.09
N ASP A 184 3.49 16.35 -6.32
CA ASP A 184 4.29 17.54 -6.02
C ASP A 184 5.25 17.24 -4.88
N GLU A 185 6.53 17.07 -5.21
CA GLU A 185 7.59 16.71 -4.27
C GLU A 185 7.78 17.75 -3.14
N ARG A 186 7.31 18.98 -3.31
CA ARG A 186 7.37 20.01 -2.25
C ARG A 186 6.51 19.68 -1.04
N PHE A 187 5.49 18.86 -1.21
CA PHE A 187 4.57 18.41 -0.17
C PHE A 187 4.80 16.96 0.24
N ALA A 188 5.82 16.30 -0.32
CA ALA A 188 6.11 14.92 0.00
C ALA A 188 6.65 14.80 1.42
N THR A 189 6.10 13.83 2.16
CA THR A 189 6.63 13.40 3.45
C THR A 189 6.84 11.89 3.42
N PHE A 190 7.84 11.43 4.18
CA PHE A 190 8.17 10.03 4.35
C PHE A 190 8.53 9.80 5.80
N GLU A 191 7.72 9.05 6.51
CA GLU A 191 7.94 8.80 7.93
C GLU A 191 8.42 7.36 8.17
N PRO A 192 9.22 7.14 9.24
CA PRO A 192 9.71 5.81 9.56
C PRO A 192 8.60 4.87 10.01
N SER A 193 8.77 3.58 9.75
CA SER A 193 7.87 2.56 10.29
C SER A 193 7.92 2.53 11.81
N PHE A 194 6.76 2.38 12.47
CA PHE A 194 6.68 2.13 13.92
C PHE A 194 7.32 0.81 14.34
N VAL A 195 7.40 -0.16 13.43
CA VAL A 195 8.10 -1.44 13.68
C VAL A 195 9.59 -1.34 13.40
N ARG A 196 9.96 -0.51 12.43
CA ARG A 196 11.34 -0.22 12.05
C ARG A 196 11.53 1.29 12.08
N PRO A 197 11.70 1.89 13.26
CA PRO A 197 11.65 3.34 13.42
C PRO A 197 12.84 4.08 12.78
N ARG A 198 13.80 3.36 12.19
CA ARG A 198 14.90 3.95 11.43
C ARG A 198 14.59 3.89 9.95
N LEU A 199 14.68 5.03 9.29
CA LEU A 199 14.68 5.09 7.83
C LEU A 199 15.92 4.40 7.29
N LYS A 200 15.80 3.74 6.16
CA LYS A 200 16.99 3.27 5.43
C LYS A 200 17.71 4.48 4.85
N ARG A 201 19.03 4.38 4.72
CA ARG A 201 19.87 5.48 4.21
C ARG A 201 19.36 6.07 2.89
N ASN A 202 18.90 5.22 1.98
CA ASN A 202 18.33 5.66 0.70
C ASN A 202 17.01 6.41 0.85
N GLU A 203 16.20 6.09 1.85
CA GLU A 203 14.94 6.78 2.16
C GLU A 203 15.22 8.18 2.70
N LEU A 204 16.22 8.32 3.58
CA LEU A 204 16.70 9.61 4.07
C LEU A 204 17.24 10.50 2.96
N LEU A 205 18.05 9.95 2.07
CA LEU A 205 18.58 10.68 0.92
C LEU A 205 17.47 11.18 -0.01
N MET A 206 16.36 10.43 -0.13
CA MET A 206 15.19 10.85 -0.91
C MET A 206 14.44 12.03 -0.29
N LEU A 207 14.56 12.22 1.03
CA LEU A 207 13.95 13.34 1.77
C LEU A 207 14.91 14.54 1.88
N GLY A 208 16.15 14.41 1.43
CA GLY A 208 17.19 15.43 1.61
C GLY A 208 17.71 15.52 3.04
N GLY A 209 17.36 14.55 3.91
CA GLY A 209 17.88 14.45 5.27
C GLY A 209 19.23 13.76 5.33
N ASP A 210 19.93 13.92 6.45
CA ASP A 210 21.15 13.21 6.76
C ASP A 210 20.94 12.13 7.83
N VAL A 211 22.02 11.43 8.19
CA VAL A 211 21.95 10.30 9.13
C VAL A 211 21.72 10.76 10.58
N GLU A 212 22.01 12.01 10.92
CA GLU A 212 21.80 12.58 12.25
C GLU A 212 20.31 12.83 12.50
N ASP A 213 19.57 13.27 11.48
CA ASP A 213 18.10 13.44 11.54
C ASP A 213 17.37 12.13 11.84
N GLU A 214 17.91 10.99 11.40
CA GLU A 214 17.34 9.67 11.68
C GLU A 214 17.29 9.36 13.18
N ALA A 215 18.36 9.68 13.89
CA ALA A 215 18.47 9.43 15.33
C ALA A 215 17.49 10.29 16.14
N GLU A 216 17.32 11.55 15.75
CA GLU A 216 16.39 12.48 16.40
C GLU A 216 14.93 12.06 16.15
N MET A 217 14.57 11.70 14.92
CA MET A 217 13.24 11.17 14.58
C MET A 217 12.92 9.91 15.38
N TYR A 218 13.88 9.01 15.55
CA TYR A 218 13.71 7.78 16.31
C TYR A 218 13.45 8.06 17.81
N GLU A 219 14.23 8.95 18.43
CA GLU A 219 14.04 9.33 19.83
C GLU A 219 12.72 10.06 20.07
N ASN A 220 12.30 10.91 19.14
CA ASN A 220 11.00 11.58 19.21
C ASN A 220 9.85 10.57 19.06
N CYS A 221 10.02 9.52 18.26
CA CYS A 221 9.06 8.44 18.11
C CYS A 221 8.91 7.61 19.39
N LYS A 222 10.01 7.31 20.09
CA LYS A 222 9.99 6.62 21.39
C LYS A 222 9.34 7.44 22.51
N LYS A 223 9.51 8.76 22.49
CA LYS A 223 8.94 9.69 23.48
C LYS A 223 7.46 9.98 23.27
N CYS A 224 6.88 9.48 22.18
CA CYS A 224 5.48 9.69 21.89
C CYS A 224 4.60 8.94 22.89
N LYS A 225 3.96 9.70 23.78
CA LYS A 225 3.01 9.20 24.78
C LYS A 225 1.58 9.06 24.25
N MET A 226 1.39 8.95 22.94
CA MET A 226 0.06 8.73 22.42
C MET A 226 -0.36 7.28 22.71
N ASP A 227 -1.40 7.11 23.51
CA ASP A 227 -2.12 5.86 23.73
C ASP A 227 -2.81 5.43 22.41
N CYS A 228 -2.01 4.99 21.48
CA CYS A 228 -2.57 4.29 20.34
C CYS A 228 -2.40 2.80 20.63
N MET A 229 -3.46 2.04 20.45
CA MET A 229 -3.56 0.59 20.71
C MET A 229 -2.44 -0.24 20.06
N PHE A 230 -1.64 0.35 19.17
CA PHE A 230 -0.47 -0.25 18.54
C PHE A 230 0.84 0.06 19.27
N CYS A 231 0.90 1.14 20.08
CA CYS A 231 2.08 1.47 20.85
C CYS A 231 2.21 0.59 22.10
N ASP A 232 1.11 0.14 22.71
CA ASP A 232 1.12 -0.71 23.90
C ASP A 232 1.62 -2.14 23.66
N LYS A 233 1.66 -2.61 22.42
CA LYS A 233 2.25 -3.89 22.05
C LYS A 233 3.79 -3.89 22.04
N TYR A 234 4.44 -2.74 22.18
CA TYR A 234 5.89 -2.56 22.04
C TYR A 234 6.52 -1.77 23.21
N LYS A 235 5.79 -1.66 24.33
CA LYS A 235 6.34 -1.27 25.64
C LYS A 235 6.93 -2.53 26.37
#